data_7fb8415d3eaef1e2c20a5d575e1cf11f
#
_entry.id   7fb8415d3eaef1e2c20a5d575e1cf11f
#
_cell.length_a   1.000
_cell.length_b   1.000
_cell.length_c   1.000
_cell.angle_alpha   90.00
_cell.angle_beta   90.00
_cell.angle_gamma   90.00
#
_symmetry.space_group_name_H-M   'P 1'
#
loop_
_entity.id
_entity.type
_entity.pdbx_description
1 polymer ?
#
loop_
_entity_poly.entity_id
_entity_poly.type
_entity_poly.pdbx_seq_one_letter_code
_entity_poly.pdbx_strand_id
1 'polypeptide(L)'
;MNNPFSQPKLIYKLSFILKYKDIEVFEKFFPEDVLGICTSEVESSTIDSQDNDLWVMEVLTEGKPKIDALVDTLKIYAKTQGLLFYSEVTLQQVEDKDWVAEYQKQLKPIEIGSFFITSSAINEKCPKDKVPIYIEASRAFGTGDHATTSLCIDAMSSFKDQKINTVFDIGTGSGILSFVAEKIWPNAKILACDIEEVSIKIAKENRFCNNSNVYFYQSSEQDLSIPKGWDKKFDLIVSNILASPLISMSKAIRSLSHEGTILILSGFLDYQLSNIVEAYNISGFTVCDSLQKDRWVTLIFKVKIN
;
A
#
# COMPACT_ATOMS: atom_id res chain seq x y z
N MET A 1 14.29 -11.29 26.79
CA MET A 1 15.14 -12.40 27.31
C MET A 1 14.94 -13.59 26.36
N ASN A 2 15.90 -13.85 25.51
CA ASN A 2 15.85 -14.99 24.59
C ASN A 2 15.95 -16.29 25.41
N ASN A 3 14.99 -17.17 25.21
CA ASN A 3 15.00 -18.51 25.80
C ASN A 3 16.19 -19.31 25.23
N PRO A 4 17.22 -19.69 26.00
CA PRO A 4 18.42 -20.35 25.49
C PRO A 4 18.19 -21.80 25.00
N PHE A 5 16.95 -22.29 24.99
CA PHE A 5 16.58 -23.65 24.60
C PHE A 5 15.70 -23.73 23.33
N SER A 6 15.43 -22.64 22.64
CA SER A 6 14.79 -22.72 21.33
C SER A 6 15.82 -23.18 20.30
N GLN A 7 15.69 -24.41 19.79
CA GLN A 7 16.43 -24.83 18.60
C GLN A 7 16.12 -23.87 17.45
N PRO A 8 17.11 -23.47 16.64
CA PRO A 8 16.85 -22.61 15.49
C PRO A 8 15.82 -23.29 14.59
N LYS A 9 14.75 -22.58 14.26
CA LYS A 9 13.73 -23.07 13.35
C LYS A 9 14.34 -23.22 11.96
N LEU A 10 14.23 -24.39 11.36
CA LEU A 10 14.67 -24.61 9.99
C LEU A 10 13.58 -24.06 9.04
N ILE A 11 13.92 -23.00 8.34
CA ILE A 11 13.04 -22.38 7.35
C ILE A 11 13.47 -22.80 5.94
N TYR A 12 12.52 -23.13 5.12
CA TYR A 12 12.73 -23.49 3.72
C TYR A 12 11.94 -22.56 2.81
N LYS A 13 12.56 -22.19 1.69
CA LYS A 13 12.01 -21.37 0.64
C LYS A 13 11.76 -22.23 -0.60
N LEU A 14 10.52 -22.34 -1.03
CA LEU A 14 10.09 -22.91 -2.28
C LEU A 14 10.00 -21.78 -3.31
N SER A 15 10.58 -21.94 -4.50
CA SER A 15 10.54 -20.90 -5.54
C SER A 15 10.20 -21.50 -6.89
N PHE A 16 9.34 -20.83 -7.66
CA PHE A 16 9.02 -21.16 -9.05
C PHE A 16 8.48 -19.94 -9.79
N ILE A 17 8.50 -20.00 -11.14
CA ILE A 17 8.02 -18.93 -12.01
C ILE A 17 6.65 -19.30 -12.59
N LEU A 18 5.74 -18.32 -12.59
CA LEU A 18 4.38 -18.43 -13.08
C LEU A 18 3.95 -17.13 -13.79
N LYS A 19 2.77 -17.10 -14.39
CA LYS A 19 2.21 -15.87 -14.94
C LYS A 19 1.50 -15.07 -13.84
N TYR A 20 1.51 -13.75 -13.96
CA TYR A 20 0.84 -12.83 -13.03
C TYR A 20 -0.62 -13.23 -12.75
N LYS A 21 -1.40 -13.47 -13.80
CA LYS A 21 -2.82 -13.88 -13.70
C LYS A 21 -3.06 -15.16 -12.89
N ASP A 22 -2.03 -15.99 -12.73
CA ASP A 22 -2.13 -17.30 -12.10
C ASP A 22 -1.73 -17.25 -10.61
N ILE A 23 -1.20 -16.11 -10.13
CA ILE A 23 -0.71 -15.91 -8.74
C ILE A 23 -1.78 -16.29 -7.73
N GLU A 24 -2.97 -15.68 -7.81
CA GLU A 24 -4.06 -15.89 -6.85
C GLU A 24 -4.51 -17.35 -6.77
N VAL A 25 -4.45 -18.07 -7.90
CA VAL A 25 -4.83 -19.48 -7.94
C VAL A 25 -3.77 -20.35 -7.26
N PHE A 26 -2.48 -20.03 -7.45
CA PHE A 26 -1.40 -20.74 -6.76
C PHE A 26 -1.33 -20.40 -5.26
N GLU A 27 -1.65 -19.21 -4.85
CA GLU A 27 -1.74 -18.84 -3.43
C GLU A 27 -2.74 -19.71 -2.67
N LYS A 28 -3.89 -20.00 -3.29
CA LYS A 28 -4.94 -20.87 -2.71
C LYS A 28 -4.53 -22.32 -2.54
N PHE A 29 -3.44 -22.76 -3.19
CA PHE A 29 -2.90 -24.10 -3.03
C PHE A 29 -2.19 -24.28 -1.68
N PHE A 30 -1.57 -23.23 -1.18
CA PHE A 30 -0.80 -23.30 0.06
C PHE A 30 -1.69 -23.13 1.27
N PRO A 31 -1.46 -23.93 2.35
CA PRO A 31 -2.22 -23.80 3.58
C PRO A 31 -1.91 -22.47 4.30
N GLU A 32 -2.85 -22.04 5.14
CA GLU A 32 -2.73 -20.78 5.90
C GLU A 32 -1.55 -20.75 6.90
N ASP A 33 -0.97 -21.90 7.22
CA ASP A 33 0.16 -22.05 8.16
C ASP A 33 1.54 -21.89 7.52
N VAL A 34 1.64 -21.57 6.24
CA VAL A 34 2.91 -21.16 5.64
C VAL A 34 3.38 -19.84 6.27
N LEU A 35 4.70 -19.69 6.45
CA LEU A 35 5.27 -18.50 7.09
C LEU A 35 5.09 -17.23 6.25
N GLY A 36 4.97 -17.37 4.95
CA GLY A 36 4.69 -16.27 4.03
C GLY A 36 4.78 -16.68 2.58
N ILE A 37 4.09 -15.93 1.72
CA ILE A 37 4.17 -16.00 0.27
C ILE A 37 4.62 -14.64 -0.22
N CYS A 38 5.65 -14.60 -1.07
CA CYS A 38 6.15 -13.41 -1.71
C CYS A 38 6.11 -13.60 -3.22
N THR A 39 5.74 -12.55 -3.95
CA THR A 39 5.78 -12.56 -5.40
C THR A 39 6.57 -11.35 -5.89
N SER A 40 7.39 -11.55 -6.93
CA SER A 40 8.16 -10.48 -7.57
C SER A 40 8.22 -10.70 -9.07
N GLU A 41 8.26 -9.61 -9.83
CA GLU A 41 8.33 -9.65 -11.29
C GLU A 41 9.70 -10.15 -11.74
N VAL A 42 9.72 -11.07 -12.73
CA VAL A 42 10.94 -11.48 -13.45
C VAL A 42 11.10 -10.49 -14.60
N GLU A 43 12.09 -9.58 -14.53
CA GLU A 43 12.44 -8.56 -15.52
C GLU A 43 11.39 -8.31 -16.63
N SER A 44 10.69 -7.17 -16.55
CA SER A 44 9.69 -6.79 -17.55
C SER A 44 10.33 -6.55 -18.91
N SER A 45 10.02 -7.36 -19.89
CA SER A 45 10.53 -7.22 -21.25
C SER A 45 9.57 -6.56 -22.25
N THR A 46 8.32 -6.26 -21.88
CA THR A 46 7.35 -5.61 -22.79
C THR A 46 6.22 -4.88 -22.08
N ILE A 47 5.81 -3.78 -22.69
CA ILE A 47 4.84 -2.77 -22.23
C ILE A 47 3.36 -3.25 -22.27
N ASP A 48 3.07 -4.42 -22.81
CA ASP A 48 1.71 -4.90 -23.06
C ASP A 48 1.42 -6.26 -22.40
N SER A 49 0.62 -6.20 -21.35
CA SER A 49 -0.15 -7.24 -20.66
C SER A 49 0.43 -7.77 -19.34
N GLN A 50 0.01 -7.20 -18.26
CA GLN A 50 0.23 -7.70 -16.90
C GLN A 50 -0.16 -9.18 -16.73
N ASP A 51 -1.20 -9.66 -17.41
CA ASP A 51 -1.71 -11.03 -17.28
C ASP A 51 -0.71 -12.11 -17.73
N ASN A 52 0.18 -11.79 -18.63
CA ASN A 52 1.17 -12.71 -19.19
C ASN A 52 2.59 -12.51 -18.68
N ASP A 53 2.83 -11.51 -17.84
CA ASP A 53 4.14 -11.23 -17.27
C ASP A 53 4.57 -12.38 -16.36
N LEU A 54 5.85 -12.70 -16.39
CA LEU A 54 6.41 -13.77 -15.56
C LEU A 54 6.75 -13.22 -14.18
N TRP A 55 6.32 -13.96 -13.17
CA TRP A 55 6.53 -13.63 -11.77
C TRP A 55 7.16 -14.81 -11.04
N VAL A 56 8.08 -14.53 -10.14
CA VAL A 56 8.60 -15.50 -9.18
C VAL A 56 7.63 -15.55 -8.01
N MET A 57 7.18 -16.75 -7.64
CA MET A 57 6.50 -17.00 -6.38
C MET A 57 7.48 -17.71 -5.44
N GLU A 58 7.65 -17.15 -4.25
CA GLU A 58 8.46 -17.70 -3.17
C GLU A 58 7.57 -17.99 -1.96
N VAL A 59 7.61 -19.21 -1.48
CA VAL A 59 6.81 -19.66 -0.32
C VAL A 59 7.74 -20.09 0.80
N LEU A 60 7.60 -19.50 1.96
CA LEU A 60 8.38 -19.80 3.16
C LEU A 60 7.62 -20.78 4.06
N THR A 61 8.28 -21.87 4.44
CA THR A 61 7.70 -22.90 5.32
C THR A 61 8.62 -23.19 6.50
N GLU A 62 8.04 -23.53 7.66
CA GLU A 62 8.79 -24.06 8.80
C GLU A 62 8.97 -25.57 8.65
N GLY A 63 10.21 -26.03 8.87
CA GLY A 63 10.57 -27.43 8.70
C GLY A 63 10.74 -27.85 7.23
N LYS A 64 11.52 -28.90 7.00
CA LYS A 64 11.77 -29.40 5.65
C LYS A 64 10.52 -30.08 5.07
N PRO A 65 9.84 -29.49 4.08
CA PRO A 65 8.73 -30.15 3.43
C PRO A 65 9.23 -31.41 2.72
N LYS A 66 8.35 -32.41 2.56
CA LYS A 66 8.62 -33.55 1.67
C LYS A 66 8.52 -33.04 0.23
N ILE A 67 9.63 -32.50 -0.28
CA ILE A 67 9.66 -31.71 -1.52
C ILE A 67 9.07 -32.49 -2.70
N ASP A 68 9.45 -33.75 -2.87
CA ASP A 68 8.98 -34.55 -4.02
C ASP A 68 7.46 -34.67 -4.01
N ALA A 69 6.86 -34.98 -2.84
CA ALA A 69 5.43 -35.10 -2.69
C ALA A 69 4.73 -33.74 -2.86
N LEU A 70 5.33 -32.65 -2.36
CA LEU A 70 4.79 -31.30 -2.51
C LEU A 70 4.82 -30.86 -3.98
N VAL A 71 5.96 -31.05 -4.66
CA VAL A 71 6.14 -30.71 -6.07
C VAL A 71 5.18 -31.52 -6.95
N ASP A 72 5.02 -32.82 -6.68
CA ASP A 72 4.08 -33.65 -7.42
C ASP A 72 2.64 -33.18 -7.22
N THR A 73 2.26 -32.88 -5.97
CA THR A 73 0.92 -32.36 -5.66
C THR A 73 0.69 -31.00 -6.32
N LEU A 74 1.66 -30.12 -6.29
CA LEU A 74 1.61 -28.80 -6.91
C LEU A 74 1.49 -28.93 -8.45
N LYS A 75 2.21 -29.86 -9.07
CA LYS A 75 2.08 -30.15 -10.51
C LYS A 75 0.70 -30.71 -10.88
N ILE A 76 0.17 -31.60 -10.05
CA ILE A 76 -1.20 -32.14 -10.25
C ILE A 76 -2.21 -31.01 -10.12
N TYR A 77 -2.09 -30.17 -9.10
CA TYR A 77 -2.96 -29.00 -8.90
C TYR A 77 -2.90 -28.06 -10.11
N ALA A 78 -1.71 -27.65 -10.53
CA ALA A 78 -1.52 -26.80 -11.70
C ALA A 78 -2.19 -27.41 -12.94
N LYS A 79 -1.98 -28.70 -13.20
CA LYS A 79 -2.61 -29.40 -14.33
C LYS A 79 -4.13 -29.39 -14.24
N THR A 80 -4.72 -29.60 -13.06
CA THR A 80 -6.19 -29.59 -12.89
C THR A 80 -6.78 -28.20 -13.08
N GLN A 81 -6.03 -27.14 -12.80
CA GLN A 81 -6.43 -25.75 -13.00
C GLN A 81 -6.04 -25.19 -14.39
N GLY A 82 -5.38 -25.99 -15.24
CA GLY A 82 -4.92 -25.55 -16.55
C GLY A 82 -3.75 -24.56 -16.49
N LEU A 83 -2.96 -24.58 -15.42
CA LEU A 83 -1.85 -23.68 -15.15
C LEU A 83 -0.51 -24.29 -15.61
N LEU A 84 0.47 -23.43 -15.84
CA LEU A 84 1.82 -23.83 -16.27
C LEU A 84 2.88 -23.24 -15.34
N PHE A 85 3.94 -24.01 -15.11
CA PHE A 85 5.19 -23.51 -14.54
C PHE A 85 6.13 -23.08 -15.67
N TYR A 86 6.83 -21.97 -15.44
CA TYR A 86 7.82 -21.42 -16.36
C TYR A 86 9.26 -21.61 -15.87
N SER A 87 9.42 -22.31 -14.75
CA SER A 87 10.70 -22.79 -14.21
C SER A 87 10.54 -24.13 -13.50
N GLU A 88 11.65 -24.73 -13.13
CA GLU A 88 11.64 -25.81 -12.14
C GLU A 88 11.23 -25.25 -10.77
N VAL A 89 10.56 -26.09 -9.97
CA VAL A 89 10.28 -25.79 -8.57
C VAL A 89 11.51 -26.10 -7.76
N THR A 90 12.09 -25.11 -7.12
CA THR A 90 13.31 -25.26 -6.31
C THR A 90 13.00 -25.13 -4.83
N LEU A 91 13.76 -25.86 -3.99
CA LEU A 91 13.71 -25.74 -2.54
C LEU A 91 15.08 -25.38 -2.01
N GLN A 92 15.14 -24.32 -1.25
CA GLN A 92 16.37 -23.88 -0.60
C GLN A 92 16.16 -23.74 0.91
N GLN A 93 17.08 -24.28 1.70
CA GLN A 93 17.10 -23.98 3.12
C GLN A 93 17.58 -22.54 3.30
N VAL A 94 16.80 -21.76 4.05
CA VAL A 94 17.17 -20.40 4.43
C VAL A 94 17.49 -20.38 5.92
N GLU A 95 18.54 -19.67 6.31
CA GLU A 95 18.84 -19.48 7.71
C GLU A 95 17.68 -18.80 8.42
N ASP A 96 17.41 -19.22 9.67
CA ASP A 96 16.47 -18.53 10.54
C ASP A 96 17.06 -17.17 10.94
N LYS A 97 17.04 -16.27 9.97
CA LYS A 97 17.37 -14.87 10.17
C LYS A 97 16.08 -14.13 10.38
N ASP A 98 16.12 -13.15 11.23
CA ASP A 98 15.05 -12.15 11.28
C ASP A 98 15.04 -11.38 9.95
N TRP A 99 14.34 -11.96 8.95
CA TRP A 99 14.21 -11.40 7.62
C TRP A 99 13.60 -10.00 7.65
N VAL A 100 12.79 -9.74 8.65
CA VAL A 100 12.24 -8.40 8.87
C VAL A 100 13.36 -7.45 9.27
N ALA A 101 14.23 -7.86 10.20
CA ALA A 101 15.37 -7.03 10.59
C ALA A 101 16.43 -6.91 9.49
N GLU A 102 16.64 -7.95 8.66
CA GLU A 102 17.57 -7.87 7.52
C GLU A 102 17.00 -6.99 6.39
N TYR A 103 15.73 -7.14 6.07
CA TYR A 103 15.04 -6.28 5.10
C TYR A 103 15.04 -4.83 5.58
N GLN A 104 14.77 -4.60 6.86
CA GLN A 104 14.85 -3.27 7.46
C GLN A 104 16.23 -2.62 7.34
N LYS A 105 17.32 -3.40 7.44
CA LYS A 105 18.70 -2.90 7.25
C LYS A 105 19.03 -2.55 5.80
N GLN A 106 18.32 -3.12 4.82
CA GLN A 106 18.48 -2.84 3.39
C GLN A 106 17.63 -1.65 2.93
N LEU A 107 16.62 -1.26 3.72
CA LEU A 107 15.80 -0.10 3.43
C LEU A 107 16.66 1.16 3.48
N LYS A 108 16.58 1.94 2.43
CA LYS A 108 17.15 3.29 2.37
C LYS A 108 16.05 4.30 2.64
N PRO A 109 16.37 5.43 3.25
CA PRO A 109 15.42 6.52 3.33
C PRO A 109 14.99 6.96 1.93
N ILE A 110 13.75 7.42 1.82
CA ILE A 110 13.18 7.90 0.56
C ILE A 110 12.93 9.40 0.71
N GLU A 111 13.45 10.18 -0.23
CA GLU A 111 13.20 11.62 -0.27
C GLU A 111 12.08 11.93 -1.28
N ILE A 112 11.03 12.60 -0.80
CA ILE A 112 9.92 13.09 -1.62
C ILE A 112 9.68 14.56 -1.28
N GLY A 113 9.99 15.45 -2.21
CA GLY A 113 9.89 16.88 -1.98
C GLY A 113 10.67 17.33 -0.73
N SER A 114 9.99 17.91 0.25
CA SER A 114 10.57 18.31 1.54
C SER A 114 10.58 17.20 2.60
N PHE A 115 10.12 16.01 2.30
CA PHE A 115 9.99 14.92 3.27
C PHE A 115 11.13 13.90 3.14
N PHE A 116 11.52 13.36 4.28
CA PHE A 116 12.50 12.28 4.42
C PHE A 116 11.81 11.12 5.13
N ILE A 117 11.43 10.10 4.35
CA ILE A 117 10.69 8.95 4.84
C ILE A 117 11.71 7.91 5.27
N THR A 118 11.65 7.50 6.52
CA THR A 118 12.63 6.62 7.15
C THR A 118 11.95 5.68 8.15
N SER A 119 12.72 4.76 8.74
CA SER A 119 12.27 3.93 9.86
C SER A 119 13.24 4.04 11.03
N SER A 120 12.81 3.59 12.22
CA SER A 120 13.68 3.58 13.41
C SER A 120 14.91 2.67 13.27
N ALA A 121 14.86 1.69 12.35
CA ALA A 121 15.95 0.76 12.08
C ALA A 121 17.05 1.38 11.19
N ILE A 122 16.79 2.52 10.54
CA ILE A 122 17.73 3.18 9.64
C ILE A 122 18.56 4.21 10.40
N ASN A 123 19.89 4.03 10.39
CA ASN A 123 20.82 4.95 11.08
C ASN A 123 21.14 6.22 10.29
N GLU A 124 20.54 6.41 9.12
CA GLU A 124 20.78 7.61 8.30
C GLU A 124 20.08 8.82 8.91
N LYS A 125 20.83 9.90 9.08
CA LYS A 125 20.28 11.13 9.68
C LYS A 125 19.46 11.90 8.66
N CYS A 126 18.28 12.33 9.07
CA CYS A 126 17.48 13.23 8.26
C CYS A 126 18.28 14.51 7.93
N PRO A 127 18.35 14.91 6.65
CA PRO A 127 18.93 16.20 6.24
C PRO A 127 18.24 17.36 6.97
N LYS A 128 19.00 18.44 7.24
CA LYS A 128 18.50 19.59 8.02
C LYS A 128 17.36 20.36 7.35
N ASP A 129 17.29 20.27 6.04
CA ASP A 129 16.29 20.92 5.18
C ASP A 129 15.06 20.03 4.90
N LYS A 130 15.02 18.82 5.48
CA LYS A 130 13.93 17.86 5.29
C LYS A 130 13.15 17.63 6.58
N VAL A 131 11.91 17.20 6.41
CA VAL A 131 10.99 16.83 7.50
C VAL A 131 10.92 15.31 7.59
N PRO A 132 11.33 14.70 8.70
CA PRO A 132 11.28 13.25 8.83
C PRO A 132 9.84 12.74 9.01
N ILE A 133 9.55 11.64 8.33
CA ILE A 133 8.35 10.82 8.50
C ILE A 133 8.82 9.39 8.80
N TYR A 134 8.42 8.86 9.94
CA TYR A 134 8.82 7.53 10.39
C TYR A 134 7.76 6.51 10.00
N ILE A 135 8.12 5.57 9.15
CA ILE A 135 7.29 4.44 8.72
C ILE A 135 8.07 3.17 9.01
N GLU A 136 7.63 2.42 10.01
CA GLU A 136 8.23 1.13 10.29
C GLU A 136 7.87 0.15 9.18
N ALA A 137 8.89 -0.57 8.69
CA ALA A 137 8.71 -1.57 7.66
C ALA A 137 7.82 -2.68 8.20
N SER A 138 6.67 -2.82 7.59
CA SER A 138 5.70 -3.85 7.91
C SER A 138 5.11 -4.39 6.61
N ARG A 139 4.32 -5.44 6.71
CA ARG A 139 3.57 -6.02 5.58
C ARG A 139 2.51 -5.08 4.98
N ALA A 140 2.31 -3.88 5.55
CA ALA A 140 1.36 -2.93 5.03
C ALA A 140 1.91 -2.21 3.79
N PHE A 141 1.05 -2.09 2.79
CA PHE A 141 1.27 -1.26 1.61
C PHE A 141 1.55 0.20 2.00
N GLY A 142 2.43 0.88 1.24
CA GLY A 142 2.66 2.31 1.44
C GLY A 142 3.94 2.66 2.19
N THR A 143 5.05 1.96 1.89
CA THR A 143 6.38 2.28 2.44
C THR A 143 6.99 3.59 1.91
N GLY A 144 6.28 4.28 0.99
CA GLY A 144 6.76 5.51 0.34
C GLY A 144 7.55 5.29 -0.95
N ASP A 145 8.00 4.07 -1.22
CA ASP A 145 8.80 3.75 -2.42
C ASP A 145 7.95 3.63 -3.70
N HIS A 146 6.64 3.59 -3.54
CA HIS A 146 5.73 3.48 -4.68
C HIS A 146 5.47 4.84 -5.34
N ALA A 147 5.47 4.88 -6.67
CA ALA A 147 5.25 6.10 -7.46
C ALA A 147 3.97 6.86 -7.03
N THR A 148 2.88 6.15 -6.72
CA THR A 148 1.60 6.73 -6.32
C THR A 148 1.66 7.50 -5.00
N THR A 149 2.44 7.00 -4.03
CA THR A 149 2.65 7.70 -2.74
C THR A 149 3.41 9.01 -2.95
N SER A 150 4.47 8.97 -3.78
CA SER A 150 5.22 10.18 -4.18
C SER A 150 4.32 11.21 -4.83
N LEU A 151 3.52 10.80 -5.80
CA LEU A 151 2.58 11.68 -6.50
C LEU A 151 1.52 12.29 -5.57
N CYS A 152 1.00 11.54 -4.59
CA CYS A 152 0.07 12.07 -3.58
C CYS A 152 0.74 13.13 -2.70
N ILE A 153 1.98 12.90 -2.27
CA ILE A 153 2.75 13.85 -1.46
C ILE A 153 3.02 15.13 -2.25
N ASP A 154 3.40 15.02 -3.51
CA ASP A 154 3.61 16.17 -4.39
C ASP A 154 2.30 16.95 -4.61
N ALA A 155 1.18 16.24 -4.85
CA ALA A 155 -0.14 16.84 -4.97
C ALA A 155 -0.55 17.59 -3.70
N MET A 156 -0.41 16.98 -2.52
CA MET A 156 -0.71 17.66 -1.24
C MET A 156 0.20 18.88 -1.03
N SER A 157 1.49 18.76 -1.36
CA SER A 157 2.48 19.84 -1.19
C SER A 157 2.16 21.07 -2.05
N SER A 158 1.49 20.89 -3.19
CA SER A 158 1.05 22.00 -4.05
C SER A 158 0.01 22.91 -3.38
N PHE A 159 -0.67 22.41 -2.34
CA PHE A 159 -1.69 23.14 -1.57
C PHE A 159 -1.20 23.61 -0.19
N LYS A 160 0.10 23.55 0.10
CA LYS A 160 0.67 23.86 1.43
C LYS A 160 0.28 25.25 1.97
N ASP A 161 0.10 26.22 1.08
CA ASP A 161 -0.26 27.60 1.42
C ASP A 161 -1.78 27.80 1.59
N GLN A 162 -2.58 26.79 1.31
CA GLN A 162 -4.02 26.84 1.53
C GLN A 162 -4.37 26.46 2.96
N LYS A 163 -5.39 27.11 3.49
CA LYS A 163 -5.90 26.82 4.83
C LYS A 163 -6.74 25.55 4.78
N ILE A 164 -6.20 24.45 5.29
CA ILE A 164 -6.86 23.16 5.47
C ILE A 164 -7.04 22.92 6.97
N ASN A 165 -8.25 22.75 7.44
CA ASN A 165 -8.57 22.50 8.84
C ASN A 165 -8.93 21.04 9.11
N THR A 166 -9.41 20.33 8.07
CA THR A 166 -9.87 18.93 8.17
C THR A 166 -9.35 18.11 7.00
N VAL A 167 -8.74 16.97 7.29
CA VAL A 167 -8.22 16.02 6.29
C VAL A 167 -8.82 14.64 6.54
N PHE A 168 -9.18 13.96 5.47
CA PHE A 168 -9.59 12.57 5.53
C PHE A 168 -8.74 11.71 4.58
N ASP A 169 -8.04 10.73 5.14
CA ASP A 169 -7.20 9.77 4.42
C ASP A 169 -7.93 8.42 4.35
N ILE A 170 -8.35 8.03 3.15
CA ILE A 170 -9.15 6.81 2.90
C ILE A 170 -8.25 5.74 2.32
N GLY A 171 -8.15 4.58 2.99
CA GLY A 171 -7.19 3.54 2.66
C GLY A 171 -5.79 3.94 3.10
N THR A 172 -5.66 4.30 4.37
CA THR A 172 -4.45 4.93 4.93
C THR A 172 -3.22 4.03 4.96
N GLY A 173 -3.40 2.70 4.94
CA GLY A 173 -2.31 1.75 5.00
C GLY A 173 -1.39 1.97 6.21
N SER A 174 -0.14 2.31 5.95
CA SER A 174 0.86 2.62 6.98
C SER A 174 0.65 3.95 7.71
N GLY A 175 -0.26 4.81 7.21
CA GLY A 175 -0.50 6.16 7.73
C GLY A 175 0.35 7.25 7.09
N ILE A 176 1.17 6.94 6.10
CA ILE A 176 2.16 7.87 5.54
C ILE A 176 1.56 9.18 5.04
N LEU A 177 0.45 9.13 4.26
CA LEU A 177 -0.19 10.33 3.73
C LEU A 177 -0.79 11.18 4.85
N SER A 178 -1.35 10.54 5.86
CA SER A 178 -1.84 11.21 7.07
C SER A 178 -0.75 11.96 7.82
N PHE A 179 0.43 11.34 8.00
CA PHE A 179 1.55 12.01 8.70
C PHE A 179 2.12 13.15 7.86
N VAL A 180 2.22 12.99 6.56
CA VAL A 180 2.62 14.07 5.65
C VAL A 180 1.62 15.23 5.73
N ALA A 181 0.30 14.94 5.69
CA ALA A 181 -0.72 15.97 5.84
C ALA A 181 -0.58 16.75 7.17
N GLU A 182 -0.32 16.05 8.28
CA GLU A 182 -0.10 16.68 9.58
C GLU A 182 1.13 17.61 9.58
N LYS A 183 2.19 17.27 8.86
CA LYS A 183 3.36 18.13 8.74
C LYS A 183 3.10 19.36 7.84
N ILE A 184 2.30 19.21 6.78
CA ILE A 184 1.92 20.34 5.92
C ILE A 184 0.94 21.27 6.64
N TRP A 185 -0.05 20.72 7.36
CA TRP A 185 -1.09 21.47 8.07
C TRP A 185 -1.15 21.09 9.55
N PRO A 186 -0.23 21.63 10.38
CA PRO A 186 -0.08 21.19 11.79
C PRO A 186 -1.31 21.42 12.68
N ASN A 187 -2.20 22.32 12.27
CA ASN A 187 -3.44 22.63 13.00
C ASN A 187 -4.67 21.89 12.46
N ALA A 188 -4.52 21.09 11.39
CA ALA A 188 -5.63 20.34 10.83
C ALA A 188 -6.00 19.13 11.71
N LYS A 189 -7.30 18.85 11.79
CA LYS A 189 -7.79 17.58 12.34
C LYS A 189 -7.71 16.52 11.24
N ILE A 190 -6.99 15.45 11.48
CA ILE A 190 -6.78 14.40 10.48
C ILE A 190 -7.47 13.13 10.93
N LEU A 191 -8.40 12.67 10.13
CA LEU A 191 -9.08 11.40 10.24
C LEU A 191 -8.53 10.46 9.17
N ALA A 192 -8.31 9.19 9.52
CA ALA A 192 -7.80 8.21 8.60
C ALA A 192 -8.49 6.86 8.81
N CYS A 193 -8.80 6.17 7.73
CA CYS A 193 -9.41 4.85 7.82
C CYS A 193 -8.80 3.84 6.85
N ASP A 194 -8.95 2.58 7.22
CA ASP A 194 -8.65 1.45 6.35
C ASP A 194 -9.66 0.33 6.63
N ILE A 195 -9.90 -0.54 5.66
CA ILE A 195 -10.74 -1.73 5.83
C ILE A 195 -9.99 -2.83 6.57
N GLU A 196 -8.67 -2.86 6.44
CA GLU A 196 -7.81 -3.87 7.03
C GLU A 196 -7.42 -3.51 8.46
N GLU A 197 -7.76 -4.39 9.41
CA GLU A 197 -7.38 -4.22 10.82
C GLU A 197 -5.87 -4.15 11.01
N VAL A 198 -5.10 -4.92 10.21
CA VAL A 198 -3.64 -4.93 10.24
C VAL A 198 -3.07 -3.57 9.86
N SER A 199 -3.59 -2.94 8.81
CA SER A 199 -3.22 -1.59 8.38
C SER A 199 -3.45 -0.57 9.48
N ILE A 200 -4.61 -0.61 10.12
CA ILE A 200 -4.93 0.29 11.25
C ILE A 200 -4.00 0.08 12.45
N LYS A 201 -3.63 -1.16 12.75
CA LYS A 201 -2.66 -1.45 13.81
C LYS A 201 -1.31 -0.82 13.50
N ILE A 202 -0.80 -1.02 12.28
CA ILE A 202 0.48 -0.48 11.82
C ILE A 202 0.47 1.06 11.82
N ALA A 203 -0.58 1.69 11.28
CA ALA A 203 -0.73 3.14 11.31
C ALA A 203 -0.72 3.70 12.74
N LYS A 204 -1.36 3.01 13.68
CA LYS A 204 -1.31 3.38 15.11
C LYS A 204 0.07 3.21 15.73
N GLU A 205 0.84 2.20 15.35
CA GLU A 205 2.23 2.04 15.77
C GLU A 205 3.10 3.18 15.21
N ASN A 206 3.00 3.45 13.90
CA ASN A 206 3.71 4.56 13.26
C ASN A 206 3.33 5.93 13.83
N ARG A 207 2.10 6.11 14.33
CA ARG A 207 1.66 7.32 15.02
C ARG A 207 2.55 7.67 16.21
N PHE A 208 2.97 6.67 16.99
CA PHE A 208 3.87 6.88 18.12
C PHE A 208 5.25 7.36 17.67
N CYS A 209 5.81 6.75 16.61
CA CYS A 209 7.11 7.14 16.07
C CYS A 209 7.10 8.57 15.51
N ASN A 210 5.98 9.03 14.98
CA ASN A 210 5.81 10.38 14.43
C ASN A 210 5.34 11.42 15.47
N ASN A 211 5.08 11.02 16.72
CA ASN A 211 4.45 11.87 17.73
C ASN A 211 3.21 12.61 17.18
N SER A 212 2.34 11.85 16.51
CA SER A 212 1.23 12.34 15.71
C SER A 212 -0.10 12.29 16.45
N ASN A 213 -1.03 13.19 16.09
CA ASN A 213 -2.39 13.26 16.62
C ASN A 213 -3.45 12.70 15.66
N VAL A 214 -3.05 12.11 14.54
CA VAL A 214 -3.97 11.49 13.57
C VAL A 214 -4.86 10.45 14.25
N TYR A 215 -6.15 10.49 13.94
CA TYR A 215 -7.11 9.52 14.44
C TYR A 215 -7.34 8.42 13.41
N PHE A 216 -6.95 7.19 13.74
CA PHE A 216 -7.10 6.01 12.90
C PHE A 216 -8.25 5.13 13.37
N TYR A 217 -9.13 4.73 12.43
CA TYR A 217 -10.22 3.78 12.70
C TYR A 217 -10.41 2.80 11.55
N GLN A 218 -10.93 1.62 11.87
CA GLN A 218 -11.28 0.64 10.86
C GLN A 218 -12.65 0.98 10.26
N SER A 219 -12.73 1.05 8.93
CA SER A 219 -13.97 1.21 8.17
C SER A 219 -14.43 -0.14 7.59
N SER A 220 -15.61 -0.18 6.99
CA SER A 220 -16.05 -1.31 6.17
C SER A 220 -15.98 -0.94 4.68
N GLU A 221 -15.93 -1.94 3.80
CA GLU A 221 -15.88 -1.73 2.34
C GLU A 221 -17.06 -0.88 1.79
N GLN A 222 -18.20 -0.91 2.47
CA GLN A 222 -19.44 -0.31 1.98
C GLN A 222 -19.79 0.99 2.70
N ASP A 223 -19.11 1.34 3.79
CA ASP A 223 -19.52 2.43 4.65
C ASP A 223 -18.32 3.26 5.12
N LEU A 224 -18.22 4.49 4.58
CA LEU A 224 -17.30 5.52 5.05
C LEU A 224 -17.94 6.30 6.22
N SER A 225 -18.59 5.60 7.17
CA SER A 225 -19.22 6.26 8.32
C SER A 225 -18.19 6.96 9.19
N ILE A 226 -18.44 8.24 9.39
CA ILE A 226 -17.55 9.09 10.17
C ILE A 226 -17.81 8.86 11.66
N PRO A 227 -16.76 8.60 12.49
CA PRO A 227 -16.91 8.42 13.91
C PRO A 227 -17.61 9.62 14.59
N LYS A 228 -18.36 9.31 15.65
CA LYS A 228 -19.10 10.34 16.40
C LYS A 228 -18.14 11.42 16.94
N GLY A 229 -18.48 12.67 16.73
CA GLY A 229 -17.69 13.82 17.18
C GLY A 229 -16.72 14.38 16.13
N TRP A 230 -16.66 13.77 14.95
CA TRP A 230 -15.93 14.29 13.80
C TRP A 230 -16.81 15.10 12.87
N ASP A 231 -16.17 16.03 12.13
CA ASP A 231 -16.83 16.80 11.08
C ASP A 231 -17.27 15.85 9.96
N LYS A 232 -18.44 16.12 9.40
CA LYS A 232 -18.99 15.32 8.29
C LYS A 232 -18.54 15.78 6.92
N LYS A 233 -17.74 16.82 6.86
CA LYS A 233 -17.21 17.43 5.64
C LYS A 233 -15.74 17.76 5.83
N PHE A 234 -14.96 17.55 4.80
CA PHE A 234 -13.50 17.71 4.86
C PHE A 234 -13.00 18.73 3.83
N ASP A 235 -11.98 19.50 4.20
CA ASP A 235 -11.32 20.45 3.30
C ASP A 235 -10.43 19.70 2.29
N LEU A 236 -9.79 18.62 2.73
CA LEU A 236 -8.97 17.72 1.90
C LEU A 236 -9.40 16.28 2.12
N ILE A 237 -9.60 15.56 1.04
CA ILE A 237 -9.75 14.10 1.04
C ILE A 237 -8.64 13.53 0.15
N VAL A 238 -7.88 12.57 0.67
CA VAL A 238 -6.87 11.85 -0.10
C VAL A 238 -7.15 10.36 -0.04
N SER A 239 -6.94 9.67 -1.17
CA SER A 239 -7.07 8.21 -1.24
C SER A 239 -6.09 7.65 -2.27
N ASN A 240 -5.26 6.71 -1.83
CA ASN A 240 -4.29 6.02 -2.67
C ASN A 240 -4.58 4.51 -2.63
N ILE A 241 -5.62 4.09 -3.35
CA ILE A 241 -6.09 2.71 -3.40
C ILE A 241 -6.44 2.32 -4.84
N LEU A 242 -6.79 1.06 -5.06
CA LEU A 242 -7.14 0.54 -6.39
C LEU A 242 -8.33 1.28 -7.03
N ALA A 243 -8.38 1.30 -8.38
CA ALA A 243 -9.40 2.00 -9.16
C ALA A 243 -10.83 1.57 -8.86
N SER A 244 -11.10 0.27 -8.71
CA SER A 244 -12.46 -0.24 -8.51
C SER A 244 -13.12 0.26 -7.22
N PRO A 245 -12.48 0.19 -6.04
CA PRO A 245 -12.97 0.84 -4.83
C PRO A 245 -13.18 2.35 -4.98
N LEU A 246 -12.23 3.08 -5.61
CA LEU A 246 -12.38 4.52 -5.84
C LEU A 246 -13.65 4.85 -6.61
N ILE A 247 -13.93 4.12 -7.70
CA ILE A 247 -15.14 4.32 -8.51
C ILE A 247 -16.40 4.08 -7.66
N SER A 248 -16.44 2.99 -6.90
CA SER A 248 -17.62 2.63 -6.09
C SER A 248 -17.91 3.65 -4.99
N MET A 249 -16.86 4.25 -4.39
CA MET A 249 -16.99 5.22 -3.31
C MET A 249 -17.24 6.66 -3.76
N SER A 250 -17.28 6.96 -5.06
CA SER A 250 -17.38 8.34 -5.58
C SER A 250 -18.54 9.15 -4.98
N LYS A 251 -19.72 8.53 -4.82
CA LYS A 251 -20.91 9.17 -4.20
C LYS A 251 -20.72 9.38 -2.69
N ALA A 252 -20.14 8.40 -1.98
CA ALA A 252 -19.86 8.52 -0.56
C ALA A 252 -18.85 9.66 -0.31
N ILE A 253 -17.77 9.71 -1.08
CA ILE A 253 -16.77 10.79 -1.01
C ILE A 253 -17.42 12.15 -1.30
N ARG A 254 -18.34 12.23 -2.27
CA ARG A 254 -19.10 13.47 -2.52
C ARG A 254 -19.93 13.89 -1.31
N SER A 255 -20.52 12.96 -0.60
CA SER A 255 -21.29 13.27 0.60
C SER A 255 -20.43 13.83 1.75
N LEU A 256 -19.14 13.53 1.76
CA LEU A 256 -18.14 14.01 2.71
C LEU A 256 -17.43 15.30 2.26
N SER A 257 -17.84 15.88 1.13
CA SER A 257 -17.19 17.04 0.52
C SER A 257 -18.09 18.28 0.59
N HIS A 258 -17.51 19.46 0.67
CA HIS A 258 -18.14 20.78 0.50
C HIS A 258 -17.55 21.52 -0.72
N GLU A 259 -18.02 22.71 -1.06
CA GLU A 259 -17.57 23.44 -2.27
C GLU A 259 -16.07 23.75 -2.32
N GLY A 260 -15.40 23.84 -1.21
CA GLY A 260 -13.96 24.11 -1.14
C GLY A 260 -13.09 22.84 -1.08
N THR A 261 -13.70 21.65 -1.05
CA THR A 261 -12.97 20.40 -0.86
C THR A 261 -12.03 20.12 -2.01
N ILE A 262 -10.76 19.82 -1.68
CA ILE A 262 -9.76 19.27 -2.57
C ILE A 262 -9.82 17.75 -2.41
N LEU A 263 -9.91 17.03 -3.53
CA LEU A 263 -9.87 15.56 -3.54
C LEU A 263 -8.68 15.09 -4.36
N ILE A 264 -7.81 14.30 -3.74
CA ILE A 264 -6.61 13.72 -4.36
C ILE A 264 -6.80 12.20 -4.42
N LEU A 265 -6.78 11.65 -5.64
CA LEU A 265 -6.95 10.22 -5.88
C LEU A 265 -5.76 9.65 -6.63
N SER A 266 -5.25 8.51 -6.15
CA SER A 266 -4.16 7.76 -6.76
C SER A 266 -4.33 6.25 -6.54
N GLY A 267 -3.34 5.45 -6.99
CA GLY A 267 -3.37 3.99 -6.87
C GLY A 267 -3.96 3.32 -8.11
N PHE A 268 -3.99 4.02 -9.24
CA PHE A 268 -4.49 3.50 -10.51
C PHE A 268 -3.58 3.88 -11.67
N LEU A 269 -3.70 3.12 -12.75
CA LEU A 269 -2.89 3.26 -13.95
C LEU A 269 -3.59 4.15 -15.00
N ASP A 270 -2.81 4.67 -15.93
CA ASP A 270 -3.22 5.57 -17.00
C ASP A 270 -4.43 5.07 -17.81
N TYR A 271 -4.51 3.78 -18.11
CA TYR A 271 -5.65 3.19 -18.84
C TYR A 271 -6.96 3.16 -18.03
N GLN A 272 -6.90 3.34 -16.71
CA GLN A 272 -8.07 3.40 -15.81
C GLN A 272 -8.58 4.83 -15.62
N LEU A 273 -7.84 5.83 -16.10
CA LEU A 273 -8.10 7.26 -15.92
C LEU A 273 -9.53 7.66 -16.33
N SER A 274 -9.96 7.23 -17.51
CA SER A 274 -11.30 7.62 -18.05
C SER A 274 -12.43 7.19 -17.14
N ASN A 275 -12.37 5.99 -16.59
CA ASN A 275 -13.41 5.43 -15.72
C ASN A 275 -13.49 6.20 -14.37
N ILE A 276 -12.33 6.55 -13.81
CA ILE A 276 -12.25 7.37 -12.58
C ILE A 276 -12.85 8.77 -12.86
N VAL A 277 -12.39 9.44 -13.92
CA VAL A 277 -12.86 10.78 -14.28
C VAL A 277 -14.38 10.79 -14.49
N GLU A 278 -14.93 9.80 -15.20
CA GLU A 278 -16.37 9.69 -15.44
C GLU A 278 -17.16 9.54 -14.13
N ALA A 279 -16.77 8.60 -13.26
CA ALA A 279 -17.44 8.34 -11.99
C ALA A 279 -17.48 9.58 -11.07
N TYR A 280 -16.36 10.31 -11.00
CA TYR A 280 -16.27 11.50 -10.17
C TYR A 280 -16.96 12.72 -10.81
N ASN A 281 -16.94 12.84 -12.14
CA ASN A 281 -17.72 13.86 -12.85
C ASN A 281 -19.22 13.70 -12.63
N ILE A 282 -19.75 12.48 -12.69
CA ILE A 282 -21.15 12.15 -12.39
C ILE A 282 -21.47 12.47 -10.93
N SER A 283 -20.51 12.25 -10.03
CA SER A 283 -20.67 12.53 -8.60
C SER A 283 -20.51 14.02 -8.23
N GLY A 284 -20.28 14.91 -9.20
CA GLY A 284 -20.24 16.36 -8.97
C GLY A 284 -18.85 16.91 -8.66
N PHE A 285 -17.80 16.26 -9.12
CA PHE A 285 -16.44 16.77 -9.10
C PHE A 285 -15.97 17.20 -10.49
N THR A 286 -14.92 18.00 -10.54
CA THR A 286 -14.23 18.39 -11.77
C THR A 286 -12.74 18.18 -11.56
N VAL A 287 -12.07 17.58 -12.54
CA VAL A 287 -10.60 17.47 -12.55
C VAL A 287 -10.01 18.87 -12.67
N CYS A 288 -9.06 19.19 -11.78
CA CYS A 288 -8.33 20.46 -11.80
C CYS A 288 -6.90 20.28 -12.27
N ASP A 289 -6.29 19.13 -11.94
CA ASP A 289 -4.91 18.83 -12.29
C ASP A 289 -4.67 17.33 -12.26
N SER A 290 -3.56 16.88 -12.87
CA SER A 290 -3.12 15.51 -12.86
C SER A 290 -1.60 15.43 -12.80
N LEU A 291 -1.09 14.50 -12.01
CA LEU A 291 0.32 14.16 -11.95
C LEU A 291 0.50 12.73 -12.44
N GLN A 292 1.60 12.46 -13.15
CA GLN A 292 1.90 11.14 -13.66
C GLN A 292 3.39 10.80 -13.46
N LYS A 293 3.64 9.57 -13.06
CA LYS A 293 4.98 8.99 -13.02
C LYS A 293 4.90 7.56 -13.56
N ASP A 294 5.62 7.30 -14.62
CA ASP A 294 5.49 6.08 -15.41
C ASP A 294 4.03 5.89 -15.86
N ARG A 295 3.41 4.79 -15.52
CA ARG A 295 1.99 4.52 -15.80
C ARG A 295 1.04 4.90 -14.66
N TRP A 296 1.57 5.31 -13.51
CA TRP A 296 0.77 5.68 -12.34
C TRP A 296 0.27 7.11 -12.43
N VAL A 297 -0.99 7.32 -12.09
CA VAL A 297 -1.63 8.63 -12.17
C VAL A 297 -2.18 9.04 -10.80
N THR A 298 -2.07 10.32 -10.54
CA THR A 298 -2.77 11.00 -9.43
C THR A 298 -3.63 12.11 -10.00
N LEU A 299 -4.91 12.11 -9.66
CA LEU A 299 -5.87 13.14 -10.07
C LEU A 299 -6.20 14.04 -8.91
N ILE A 300 -6.30 15.33 -9.20
CA ILE A 300 -6.74 16.35 -8.28
C ILE A 300 -8.11 16.88 -8.77
N PHE A 301 -9.09 16.77 -7.90
CA PHE A 301 -10.45 17.22 -8.17
C PHE A 301 -10.87 18.35 -7.22
N LYS A 302 -11.83 19.13 -7.67
CA LYS A 302 -12.64 20.04 -6.86
C LYS A 302 -14.12 19.75 -7.03
N VAL A 303 -14.92 20.10 -6.04
CA VAL A 303 -16.38 20.04 -6.15
C VAL A 303 -16.84 21.05 -7.19
N LYS A 304 -17.73 20.63 -8.10
CA LYS A 304 -18.35 21.56 -9.08
C LYS A 304 -19.14 22.63 -8.34
N ILE A 305 -18.92 23.88 -8.69
CA ILE A 305 -19.74 25.01 -8.29
C ILE A 305 -20.90 25.01 -9.28
N ASN A 306 -22.15 24.87 -8.76
CA ASN A 306 -23.38 24.93 -9.56
C ASN A 306 -23.71 26.38 -9.93
#